data_ad15a474ed96ef94de5bc0306a21840c
#
_entry.id   ad15a474ed96ef94de5bc0306a21840c
#
_cell.length_a   1.000
_cell.length_b   1.000
_cell.length_c   1.000
_cell.angle_alpha   90.00
_cell.angle_beta   90.00
_cell.angle_gamma   90.00
#
_symmetry.space_group_name_H-M   'P 1'
#
loop_
_entity.id
_entity.type
_entity.pdbx_description
1 polymer ?
#
loop_
_entity_poly.entity_id
_entity_poly.type
_entity_poly.pdbx_seq_one_letter_code
_entity_poly.pdbx_strand_id
1 'polypeptide(L)'
;LERFGIPVLVERSSYESSPLARMEWIKLYGILLGKEALAEEVFARQAQRIAPLLEQPSTGKRCAFFSITSSGLATVRKSGDYVAQMIGMAGGEYVFADLADSGNSLSTMNIPLEDLYAGVKDADVLIYNGTIEGTISTKEELLARCALLAECKAVQSGDIWCTTPSFFQQSMALADFMLDLHAV
;
A
#
# COMPACT_ATOMS: atom_id res chain seq x y z
N LEU A 1 -11.24 -3.91 -30.53
CA LEU A 1 -12.30 -2.93 -30.41
C LEU A 1 -12.10 -1.80 -31.43
N GLU A 2 -10.92 -1.18 -31.51
CA GLU A 2 -10.62 -0.07 -32.44
C GLU A 2 -10.92 -0.41 -33.91
N ARG A 3 -10.64 -1.67 -34.34
CA ARG A 3 -10.97 -2.16 -35.70
C ARG A 3 -12.48 -2.13 -36.01
N PHE A 4 -13.33 -1.98 -34.99
CA PHE A 4 -14.79 -1.84 -35.13
C PHE A 4 -15.26 -0.41 -34.91
N GLY A 5 -14.34 0.57 -34.90
CA GLY A 5 -14.66 1.98 -34.66
C GLY A 5 -15.08 2.30 -33.23
N ILE A 6 -14.80 1.39 -32.29
CA ILE A 6 -15.10 1.60 -30.87
C ILE A 6 -13.90 2.28 -30.23
N PRO A 7 -14.07 3.50 -29.67
CA PRO A 7 -12.98 4.18 -28.95
C PRO A 7 -12.53 3.34 -27.75
N VAL A 8 -11.22 3.25 -27.56
CA VAL A 8 -10.60 2.51 -26.46
C VAL A 8 -9.79 3.47 -25.60
N LEU A 9 -10.11 3.51 -24.32
CA LEU A 9 -9.29 4.15 -23.29
C LEU A 9 -8.64 3.06 -22.43
N VAL A 10 -7.33 3.13 -22.26
CA VAL A 10 -6.60 2.23 -21.37
C VAL A 10 -6.40 2.93 -20.04
N GLU A 11 -7.08 2.46 -19.01
CA GLU A 11 -6.91 2.92 -17.64
C GLU A 11 -5.57 2.43 -17.10
N ARG A 12 -4.79 3.32 -16.49
CA ARG A 12 -3.43 3.03 -16.00
C ARG A 12 -3.16 3.54 -14.59
N SER A 13 -4.17 3.84 -13.79
CA SER A 13 -4.01 4.30 -12.41
C SER A 13 -3.18 3.33 -11.57
N SER A 14 -3.24 2.04 -11.87
CA SER A 14 -2.47 1.01 -11.16
C SER A 14 -0.96 1.10 -11.37
N TYR A 15 -0.51 1.86 -12.38
CA TYR A 15 0.92 2.11 -12.64
C TYR A 15 1.43 3.42 -12.01
N GLU A 16 0.55 4.22 -11.43
CA GLU A 16 0.96 5.43 -10.74
C GLU A 16 1.69 5.08 -9.44
N SER A 17 2.90 5.64 -9.29
CA SER A 17 3.69 5.49 -8.07
C SER A 17 3.24 6.44 -6.96
N SER A 18 2.63 7.57 -7.31
CA SER A 18 2.10 8.53 -6.35
C SER A 18 0.66 8.20 -5.95
N PRO A 19 0.33 8.14 -4.65
CA PRO A 19 -1.06 7.98 -4.18
C PRO A 19 -1.97 9.10 -4.69
N LEU A 20 -1.48 10.34 -4.72
CA LEU A 20 -2.22 11.48 -5.25
C LEU A 20 -2.52 11.32 -6.74
N ALA A 21 -1.54 10.91 -7.55
CA ALA A 21 -1.75 10.66 -8.97
C ALA A 21 -2.77 9.54 -9.22
N ARG A 22 -2.77 8.48 -8.37
CA ARG A 22 -3.82 7.44 -8.44
C ARG A 22 -5.21 7.98 -8.18
N MET A 23 -5.38 8.84 -7.17
CA MET A 23 -6.66 9.49 -6.88
C MET A 23 -7.07 10.48 -7.96
N GLU A 24 -6.12 11.15 -8.61
CA GLU A 24 -6.37 12.16 -9.63
C GLU A 24 -7.04 11.58 -10.90
N TRP A 25 -6.92 10.27 -11.15
CA TRP A 25 -7.64 9.61 -12.24
C TRP A 25 -9.16 9.78 -12.19
N ILE A 26 -9.74 10.13 -11.02
CA ILE A 26 -11.16 10.49 -10.93
C ILE A 26 -11.55 11.64 -11.86
N LYS A 27 -10.61 12.56 -12.13
CA LYS A 27 -10.86 13.70 -13.05
C LYS A 27 -11.12 13.23 -14.48
N LEU A 28 -10.37 12.21 -14.93
CA LEU A 28 -10.60 11.60 -16.24
C LEU A 28 -12.00 10.98 -16.31
N TYR A 29 -12.43 10.25 -15.27
CA TYR A 29 -13.79 9.72 -15.20
C TYR A 29 -14.84 10.84 -15.15
N GLY A 30 -14.53 11.95 -14.45
CA GLY A 30 -15.35 13.16 -14.43
C GLY A 30 -15.61 13.69 -15.83
N ILE A 31 -14.55 13.84 -16.66
CA ILE A 31 -14.66 14.29 -18.05
C ILE A 31 -15.54 13.32 -18.88
N LEU A 32 -15.27 12.02 -18.78
CA LEU A 32 -16.01 11.00 -19.55
C LEU A 32 -17.50 10.95 -19.21
N LEU A 33 -17.87 11.36 -17.98
CA LEU A 33 -19.24 11.28 -17.46
C LEU A 33 -19.92 12.66 -17.39
N GLY A 34 -19.28 13.74 -17.84
CA GLY A 34 -19.79 15.11 -17.72
C GLY A 34 -19.94 15.55 -16.25
N LYS A 35 -19.02 15.15 -15.39
CA LYS A 35 -19.01 15.44 -13.94
C LYS A 35 -17.68 16.06 -13.48
N GLU A 36 -17.05 16.88 -14.33
CA GLU A 36 -15.72 17.46 -14.11
C GLU A 36 -15.67 18.22 -12.78
N ALA A 37 -16.62 19.11 -12.53
CA ALA A 37 -16.65 19.92 -11.31
C ALA A 37 -16.74 19.06 -10.04
N LEU A 38 -17.53 17.99 -10.07
CA LEU A 38 -17.66 17.06 -8.96
C LEU A 38 -16.35 16.28 -8.73
N ALA A 39 -15.72 15.83 -9.81
CA ALA A 39 -14.44 15.10 -9.73
C ALA A 39 -13.32 15.96 -9.18
N GLU A 40 -13.25 17.23 -9.59
CA GLU A 40 -12.30 18.22 -9.05
C GLU A 40 -12.53 18.45 -7.54
N GLU A 41 -13.79 18.65 -7.13
CA GLU A 41 -14.15 18.83 -5.72
C GLU A 41 -13.74 17.62 -4.88
N VAL A 42 -14.07 16.40 -5.36
CA VAL A 42 -13.74 15.17 -4.63
C VAL A 42 -12.24 14.98 -4.51
N PHE A 43 -11.48 15.18 -5.59
CA PHE A 43 -10.01 15.10 -5.56
C PHE A 43 -9.42 16.14 -4.60
N ALA A 44 -9.82 17.41 -4.74
CA ALA A 44 -9.31 18.50 -3.91
C ALA A 44 -9.55 18.24 -2.41
N ARG A 45 -10.73 17.71 -2.05
CA ARG A 45 -11.06 17.36 -0.66
C ARG A 45 -10.12 16.27 -0.13
N GLN A 46 -9.82 15.23 -0.92
CA GLN A 46 -8.89 14.17 -0.49
C GLN A 46 -7.45 14.72 -0.35
N ALA A 47 -6.99 15.51 -1.31
CA ALA A 47 -5.68 16.14 -1.26
C ALA A 47 -5.51 17.07 -0.05
N GLN A 48 -6.54 17.86 0.29
CA GLN A 48 -6.54 18.74 1.47
C GLN A 48 -6.46 17.96 2.79
N ARG A 49 -7.05 16.78 2.87
CA ARG A 49 -7.02 15.95 4.09
C ARG A 49 -5.62 15.45 4.41
N ILE A 50 -4.82 15.15 3.41
CA ILE A 50 -3.46 14.63 3.60
C ILE A 50 -2.38 15.71 3.57
N ALA A 51 -2.70 16.92 3.10
CA ALA A 51 -1.74 18.01 3.05
C ALA A 51 -0.98 18.26 4.37
N PRO A 52 -1.64 18.24 5.56
CA PRO A 52 -0.95 18.40 6.83
C PRO A 52 0.07 17.29 7.13
N LEU A 53 -0.12 16.07 6.62
CA LEU A 53 0.83 14.97 6.82
C LEU A 53 2.16 15.24 6.11
N LEU A 54 2.10 15.90 4.94
CA LEU A 54 3.27 16.16 4.11
C LEU A 54 4.20 17.21 4.72
N GLU A 55 3.70 18.01 5.65
CA GLU A 55 4.45 19.06 6.36
C GLU A 55 5.08 18.56 7.67
N GLN A 56 4.72 17.35 8.10
CA GLN A 56 5.21 16.80 9.36
C GLN A 56 6.58 16.12 9.18
N PRO A 57 7.46 16.20 10.18
CA PRO A 57 8.71 15.47 10.15
C PRO A 57 8.46 13.97 10.20
N SER A 58 9.41 13.19 9.64
CA SER A 58 9.39 11.73 9.80
C SER A 58 9.39 11.35 11.27
N THR A 59 8.59 10.35 11.63
CA THR A 59 8.56 9.75 12.96
C THR A 59 9.73 8.80 13.19
N GLY A 60 10.41 8.38 12.12
CA GLY A 60 11.43 7.34 12.13
C GLY A 60 10.88 5.94 12.41
N LYS A 61 9.55 5.75 12.52
CA LYS A 61 8.95 4.42 12.69
C LYS A 61 9.15 3.57 11.44
N ARG A 62 9.69 2.39 11.63
CA ARG A 62 9.93 1.42 10.57
C ARG A 62 8.68 0.58 10.33
N CYS A 63 8.15 0.62 9.12
CA CYS A 63 6.90 -0.02 8.74
C CYS A 63 7.11 -1.06 7.63
N ALA A 64 6.56 -2.26 7.81
CA ALA A 64 6.51 -3.31 6.79
C ALA A 64 5.11 -3.46 6.23
N PHE A 65 5.01 -3.68 4.91
CA PHE A 65 3.76 -4.04 4.23
C PHE A 65 4.01 -5.30 3.38
N PHE A 66 3.33 -6.39 3.70
CA PHE A 66 3.55 -7.69 3.06
C PHE A 66 2.32 -8.60 3.12
N SER A 67 2.33 -9.65 2.30
CA SER A 67 1.47 -10.82 2.46
C SER A 67 2.31 -12.09 2.40
N ILE A 68 1.76 -13.23 2.85
CA ILE A 68 2.42 -14.53 2.78
C ILE A 68 1.58 -15.42 1.87
N THR A 69 2.21 -15.89 0.79
CA THR A 69 1.56 -16.72 -0.22
C THR A 69 1.34 -18.15 0.29
N SER A 70 0.40 -18.86 -0.31
CA SER A 70 0.16 -20.27 -0.06
C SER A 70 1.37 -21.18 -0.37
N SER A 71 2.31 -20.68 -1.20
CA SER A 71 3.59 -21.37 -1.50
C SER A 71 4.70 -21.10 -0.49
N GLY A 72 4.43 -20.34 0.58
CA GLY A 72 5.42 -20.08 1.64
C GLY A 72 6.45 -18.99 1.27
N LEU A 73 6.10 -18.04 0.41
CA LEU A 73 6.91 -16.87 0.10
C LEU A 73 6.22 -15.61 0.65
N ALA A 74 6.99 -14.61 0.98
CA ALA A 74 6.46 -13.28 1.28
C ALA A 74 6.39 -12.42 0.02
N THR A 75 5.25 -11.78 -0.22
CA THR A 75 5.11 -10.75 -1.25
C THR A 75 5.26 -9.38 -0.60
N VAL A 76 6.26 -8.62 -1.00
CA VAL A 76 6.56 -7.27 -0.53
C VAL A 76 6.43 -6.26 -1.66
N ARG A 77 6.32 -4.96 -1.33
CA ARG A 77 6.28 -3.87 -2.30
C ARG A 77 7.69 -3.42 -2.67
N LYS A 78 7.90 -3.05 -3.92
CA LYS A 78 9.12 -2.35 -4.34
C LYS A 78 9.09 -0.89 -3.85
N SER A 79 10.26 -0.28 -3.73
CA SER A 79 10.40 1.10 -3.23
C SER A 79 9.64 2.15 -4.03
N GLY A 80 9.47 1.95 -5.33
CA GLY A 80 8.71 2.83 -6.22
C GLY A 80 7.19 2.62 -6.21
N ASP A 81 6.68 1.65 -5.44
CA ASP A 81 5.24 1.39 -5.33
C ASP A 81 4.53 2.46 -4.49
N TYR A 82 3.29 2.77 -4.85
CA TYR A 82 2.50 3.79 -4.16
C TYR A 82 2.25 3.50 -2.67
N VAL A 83 2.26 2.22 -2.25
CA VAL A 83 2.12 1.86 -0.82
C VAL A 83 3.38 2.27 -0.05
N ALA A 84 4.58 2.02 -0.61
CA ALA A 84 5.83 2.49 -0.02
C ALA A 84 5.86 4.03 0.08
N GLN A 85 5.36 4.72 -0.95
CA GLN A 85 5.22 6.18 -0.93
C GLN A 85 4.22 6.65 0.15
N MET A 86 3.08 5.96 0.32
CA MET A 86 2.10 6.32 1.37
C MET A 86 2.70 6.20 2.77
N ILE A 87 3.51 5.15 3.04
CA ILE A 87 4.21 4.98 4.31
C ILE A 87 5.13 6.19 4.56
N GLY A 88 5.92 6.58 3.55
CA GLY A 88 6.79 7.76 3.64
C GLY A 88 6.01 9.07 3.85
N MET A 89 4.92 9.28 3.12
CA MET A 89 4.06 10.46 3.24
C MET A 89 3.36 10.54 4.61
N ALA A 90 3.07 9.39 5.22
CA ALA A 90 2.53 9.31 6.58
C ALA A 90 3.60 9.53 7.69
N GLY A 91 4.87 9.69 7.31
CA GLY A 91 5.98 9.93 8.24
C GLY A 91 6.74 8.68 8.68
N GLY A 92 6.42 7.51 8.14
CA GLY A 92 7.11 6.25 8.42
C GLY A 92 8.27 5.97 7.46
N GLU A 93 9.06 4.93 7.78
CA GLU A 93 10.14 4.41 6.95
C GLU A 93 9.78 3.00 6.46
N TYR A 94 9.67 2.81 5.15
CA TYR A 94 9.39 1.50 4.58
C TYR A 94 10.62 0.60 4.68
N VAL A 95 10.51 -0.56 5.35
CA VAL A 95 11.66 -1.43 5.66
C VAL A 95 12.32 -2.07 4.42
N PHE A 96 11.63 -2.14 3.29
CA PHE A 96 12.14 -2.70 2.04
C PHE A 96 12.45 -1.63 0.98
N ALA A 97 12.73 -0.40 1.40
CA ALA A 97 13.04 0.71 0.48
C ALA A 97 14.28 0.44 -0.40
N ASP A 98 15.23 -0.34 0.10
CA ASP A 98 16.50 -0.65 -0.58
C ASP A 98 16.47 -1.97 -1.37
N LEU A 99 15.33 -2.66 -1.44
CA LEU A 99 15.23 -3.86 -2.25
C LEU A 99 15.44 -3.53 -3.72
N ALA A 100 16.50 -4.13 -4.29
CA ALA A 100 16.86 -3.93 -5.68
C ALA A 100 15.73 -4.34 -6.63
N ASP A 101 15.46 -3.52 -7.63
CA ASP A 101 14.51 -3.85 -8.67
C ASP A 101 15.03 -5.04 -9.50
N SER A 102 14.26 -6.11 -9.57
CA SER A 102 14.58 -7.30 -10.35
C SER A 102 14.43 -7.09 -11.87
N GLY A 103 14.27 -5.84 -12.32
CA GLY A 103 14.16 -5.49 -13.73
C GLY A 103 12.80 -5.84 -14.38
N ASN A 104 11.83 -6.32 -13.60
CA ASN A 104 10.46 -6.50 -14.06
C ASN A 104 9.60 -5.27 -13.73
N SER A 105 8.51 -5.07 -14.48
CA SER A 105 7.59 -3.93 -14.32
C SER A 105 6.57 -4.10 -13.18
N LEU A 106 6.64 -5.20 -12.42
CA LEU A 106 5.70 -5.44 -11.32
C LEU A 106 6.04 -4.54 -10.13
N SER A 107 5.04 -4.07 -9.44
CA SER A 107 5.16 -3.26 -8.22
C SER A 107 5.50 -4.07 -6.96
N THR A 108 5.51 -5.40 -7.09
CA THR A 108 5.79 -6.36 -6.02
C THR A 108 6.92 -7.29 -6.38
N MET A 109 7.49 -7.93 -5.36
CA MET A 109 8.40 -9.06 -5.51
C MET A 109 8.16 -10.09 -4.41
N ASN A 110 8.47 -11.35 -4.72
CA ASN A 110 8.42 -12.43 -3.74
C ASN A 110 9.83 -12.67 -3.19
N ILE A 111 9.90 -12.80 -1.86
CA ILE A 111 11.14 -13.07 -1.12
C ILE A 111 10.94 -14.28 -0.21
N PRO A 112 12.01 -15.03 0.16
CA PRO A 112 11.95 -16.07 1.18
C PRO A 112 11.45 -15.54 2.53
N LEU A 113 10.86 -16.39 3.36
CA LEU A 113 10.37 -15.99 4.69
C LEU A 113 11.50 -15.58 5.63
N GLU A 114 12.70 -16.13 5.45
CA GLU A 114 13.90 -15.76 6.19
C GLU A 114 14.34 -14.31 5.87
N ASP A 115 14.25 -13.92 4.59
CA ASP A 115 14.55 -12.54 4.16
C ASP A 115 13.47 -11.57 4.65
N LEU A 116 12.19 -11.99 4.64
CA LEU A 116 11.13 -11.23 5.29
C LEU A 116 11.47 -10.98 6.75
N TYR A 117 11.74 -12.07 7.52
CA TYR A 117 12.09 -11.95 8.93
C TYR A 117 13.28 -11.02 9.17
N ALA A 118 14.34 -11.19 8.40
CA ALA A 118 15.55 -10.35 8.54
C ALA A 118 15.23 -8.86 8.32
N GLY A 119 14.33 -8.54 7.38
CA GLY A 119 13.91 -7.16 7.10
C GLY A 119 12.97 -6.57 8.13
N VAL A 120 12.10 -7.38 8.76
CA VAL A 120 11.02 -6.87 9.62
C VAL A 120 11.23 -7.10 11.11
N LYS A 121 12.28 -7.82 11.53
CA LYS A 121 12.51 -8.16 12.95
C LYS A 121 12.52 -6.95 13.88
N ASP A 122 13.07 -5.83 13.42
CA ASP A 122 13.19 -4.57 14.15
C ASP A 122 12.16 -3.52 13.66
N ALA A 123 11.15 -3.92 12.89
CA ALA A 123 10.08 -3.01 12.45
C ALA A 123 9.17 -2.65 13.62
N ASP A 124 8.73 -1.38 13.65
CA ASP A 124 7.82 -0.88 14.67
C ASP A 124 6.38 -1.29 14.38
N VAL A 125 6.02 -1.39 13.10
CA VAL A 125 4.66 -1.69 12.63
C VAL A 125 4.70 -2.74 11.52
N LEU A 126 3.84 -3.75 11.63
CA LEU A 126 3.60 -4.74 10.58
C LEU A 126 2.19 -4.58 10.01
N ILE A 127 2.09 -4.39 8.70
CA ILE A 127 0.82 -4.30 7.98
C ILE A 127 0.71 -5.50 7.05
N TYR A 128 -0.20 -6.41 7.39
CA TYR A 128 -0.52 -7.55 6.55
C TYR A 128 -1.49 -7.16 5.44
N ASN A 129 -1.14 -7.47 4.21
CA ASN A 129 -2.00 -7.24 3.05
C ASN A 129 -3.02 -8.37 2.90
N GLY A 130 -4.25 -8.13 3.33
CA GLY A 130 -5.34 -9.10 3.32
C GLY A 130 -6.09 -9.24 1.98
N THR A 131 -5.65 -8.56 0.91
CA THR A 131 -6.44 -8.47 -0.34
C THR A 131 -6.41 -9.73 -1.20
N ILE A 132 -5.34 -10.53 -1.16
CA ILE A 132 -5.16 -11.69 -2.04
C ILE A 132 -5.22 -13.00 -1.25
N GLU A 133 -4.40 -13.10 -0.21
CA GLU A 133 -4.25 -14.34 0.58
C GLU A 133 -5.23 -14.42 1.76
N GLY A 134 -6.23 -13.53 1.78
CA GLY A 134 -7.19 -13.39 2.87
C GLY A 134 -6.65 -12.59 4.06
N THR A 135 -7.57 -12.03 4.83
CA THR A 135 -7.25 -11.24 6.02
C THR A 135 -6.73 -12.10 7.18
N ILE A 136 -6.08 -11.44 8.11
CA ILE A 136 -5.79 -11.96 9.45
C ILE A 136 -6.53 -11.08 10.47
N SER A 137 -7.02 -11.69 11.53
CA SER A 137 -7.75 -11.01 12.61
C SER A 137 -7.03 -11.09 13.94
N THR A 138 -6.08 -12.01 14.07
CA THR A 138 -5.31 -12.24 15.29
C THR A 138 -3.83 -12.43 14.99
N LYS A 139 -3.01 -12.24 16.04
CA LYS A 139 -1.58 -12.55 16.00
C LYS A 139 -1.32 -14.03 15.68
N GLU A 140 -2.13 -14.92 16.24
CA GLU A 140 -2.01 -16.36 16.04
C GLU A 140 -2.22 -16.74 14.58
N GLU A 141 -3.15 -16.09 13.88
CA GLU A 141 -3.37 -16.27 12.44
C GLU A 141 -2.16 -15.84 11.62
N LEU A 142 -1.50 -14.72 11.98
CA LEU A 142 -0.24 -14.31 11.37
C LEU A 142 0.86 -15.34 11.60
N LEU A 143 1.03 -15.79 12.85
CA LEU A 143 2.06 -16.76 13.23
C LEU A 143 1.82 -18.14 12.62
N ALA A 144 0.56 -18.52 12.39
CA ALA A 144 0.23 -19.75 11.66
C ALA A 144 0.71 -19.70 10.19
N ARG A 145 0.80 -18.49 9.59
CA ARG A 145 1.36 -18.30 8.25
C ARG A 145 2.88 -18.24 8.24
N CYS A 146 3.49 -17.65 9.28
CA CYS A 146 4.93 -17.55 9.42
C CYS A 146 5.33 -17.48 10.92
N ALA A 147 5.74 -18.60 11.48
CA ALA A 147 6.16 -18.71 12.88
C ALA A 147 7.43 -17.89 13.18
N LEU A 148 8.28 -17.62 12.17
CA LEU A 148 9.50 -16.81 12.34
C LEU A 148 9.20 -15.40 12.84
N LEU A 149 8.00 -14.87 12.58
CA LEU A 149 7.62 -13.52 12.98
C LEU A 149 7.36 -13.38 14.49
N ALA A 150 7.33 -14.49 15.25
CA ALA A 150 7.05 -14.44 16.68
C ALA A 150 8.01 -13.54 17.46
N GLU A 151 9.28 -13.48 17.05
CA GLU A 151 10.33 -12.70 17.70
C GLU A 151 10.44 -11.25 17.18
N CYS A 152 9.60 -10.85 16.20
CA CYS A 152 9.61 -9.49 15.67
C CYS A 152 9.11 -8.49 16.70
N LYS A 153 9.74 -7.30 16.74
CA LYS A 153 9.40 -6.21 17.67
C LYS A 153 7.90 -5.87 17.64
N ALA A 154 7.34 -5.64 16.45
CA ALA A 154 5.93 -5.30 16.28
C ALA A 154 4.97 -6.42 16.72
N VAL A 155 5.38 -7.70 16.61
CA VAL A 155 4.59 -8.84 17.09
C VAL A 155 4.59 -8.90 18.61
N GLN A 156 5.71 -8.54 19.23
CA GLN A 156 5.83 -8.50 20.69
C GLN A 156 5.05 -7.30 21.30
N SER A 157 5.08 -6.14 20.65
CA SER A 157 4.34 -4.95 21.10
C SER A 157 2.84 -4.99 20.75
N GLY A 158 2.44 -5.81 19.77
CA GLY A 158 1.05 -5.89 19.29
C GLY A 158 0.73 -4.93 18.14
N ASP A 159 1.73 -4.27 17.55
CA ASP A 159 1.57 -3.33 16.44
C ASP A 159 1.44 -4.05 15.09
N ILE A 160 0.41 -4.88 14.99
CA ILE A 160 0.08 -5.69 13.82
C ILE A 160 -1.26 -5.22 13.27
N TRP A 161 -1.27 -4.86 12.00
CA TRP A 161 -2.45 -4.38 11.29
C TRP A 161 -2.73 -5.21 10.04
N CYS A 162 -3.97 -5.22 9.59
CA CYS A 162 -4.37 -5.92 8.37
C CYS A 162 -5.23 -5.01 7.50
N THR A 163 -4.94 -4.97 6.20
CA THR A 163 -5.79 -4.24 5.26
C THR A 163 -7.13 -4.94 5.06
N THR A 164 -8.15 -4.18 4.67
CA THR A 164 -9.43 -4.74 4.22
C THR A 164 -9.26 -5.54 2.92
N PRO A 165 -10.12 -6.51 2.62
CA PRO A 165 -10.06 -7.28 1.37
C PRO A 165 -10.19 -6.41 0.11
N SER A 166 -10.85 -5.25 0.22
CA SER A 166 -11.11 -4.33 -0.90
C SER A 166 -10.08 -3.20 -1.05
N PHE A 167 -8.97 -3.22 -0.29
CA PHE A 167 -7.98 -2.14 -0.25
C PHE A 167 -7.56 -1.66 -1.65
N PHE A 168 -7.27 -2.57 -2.59
CA PHE A 168 -6.83 -2.18 -3.93
C PHE A 168 -7.92 -1.64 -4.85
N GLN A 169 -9.21 -1.82 -4.50
CA GLN A 169 -10.35 -1.28 -5.23
C GLN A 169 -10.81 0.09 -4.70
N GLN A 170 -10.18 0.60 -3.64
CA GLN A 170 -10.60 1.82 -2.93
C GLN A 170 -9.68 2.99 -3.23
N SER A 171 -9.41 3.30 -4.51
CA SER A 171 -8.48 4.37 -4.89
C SER A 171 -8.82 5.72 -4.24
N MET A 172 -10.10 6.04 -4.03
CA MET A 172 -10.50 7.28 -3.37
C MET A 172 -10.42 7.24 -1.83
N ALA A 173 -10.18 6.08 -1.22
CA ALA A 173 -9.97 5.93 0.22
C ALA A 173 -8.46 5.91 0.59
N LEU A 174 -7.54 6.18 -0.35
CA LEU A 174 -6.11 6.22 -0.05
C LEU A 174 -5.76 7.31 0.99
N ALA A 175 -6.51 8.42 1.01
CA ALA A 175 -6.35 9.45 2.03
C ALA A 175 -6.71 8.93 3.42
N ASP A 176 -7.75 8.10 3.56
CA ASP A 176 -8.12 7.47 4.83
C ASP A 176 -7.00 6.55 5.31
N PHE A 177 -6.49 5.70 4.41
CA PHE A 177 -5.39 4.80 4.73
C PHE A 177 -4.11 5.55 5.16
N MET A 178 -3.78 6.68 4.50
CA MET A 178 -2.62 7.50 4.89
C MET A 178 -2.80 8.14 6.27
N LEU A 179 -4.02 8.57 6.61
CA LEU A 179 -4.33 9.07 7.95
C LEU A 179 -4.26 7.98 9.01
N ASP A 180 -4.74 6.77 8.70
CA ASP A 180 -4.62 5.61 9.58
C ASP A 180 -3.14 5.23 9.79
N LEU A 181 -2.32 5.22 8.72
CA LEU A 181 -0.87 5.01 8.81
C LEU A 181 -0.18 6.03 9.70
N HIS A 182 -0.59 7.30 9.65
CA HIS A 182 -0.01 8.35 10.46
C HIS A 182 -0.39 8.22 11.95
N ALA A 183 -1.55 7.63 12.23
CA ALA A 183 -2.05 7.45 13.60
C ALA A 183 -1.38 6.27 14.34
N VAL A 184 -0.70 5.37 13.62
CA VAL A 184 -0.01 4.17 14.16
C VAL A 184 1.45 4.48 14.42
#